data_c36adcde92442b59414816d01f6c680c
#
_entry.id   c36adcde92442b59414816d01f6c680c
#
_cell.length_a   1.000
_cell.length_b   1.000
_cell.length_c   1.000
_cell.angle_alpha   90.00
_cell.angle_beta   90.00
_cell.angle_gamma   90.00
#
_symmetry.space_group_name_H-M   'P 1'
#
loop_
_entity.id
_entity.type
_entity.pdbx_description
1 polymer ?
#
loop_
_entity_poly.entity_id
_entity_poly.type
_entity_poly.pdbx_seq_one_letter_code
_entity_poly.pdbx_strand_id
1 'polypeptide(L)'
;MISVGVIGATGYAGVELVRLLLRHPQVSSIYVSSISFEGQQLEDIYQNLFGLCDSSDGKICGKTTGLLTTAEEVVAASDVVFTALPHGVAEKHADECIRTGKKLIDLSADFRFDQDEATFKEWYKKDWDFPAVHAESVYGLPEMYREKIRSARIIGNPGCYVTSATLGLLPALKKGLVATDIIIVDSKSGVTGAGRNPTMTNQFCECGESVMAYGVGGHRHQPEIKRNCSIAAGKDCGIVFTPHLLPMSRGIISTIYAPLAPEFVGKISVAQVHQLYKEFYEKEPFVRVLDAGKNPTTRNVRYSNYCDMQVYVVDGGKMLQVVSVLDNMVKGASGQAVQNMNLLFGFEETAGIDLIPAAF
;
A
#
# COMPACT_ATOMS: atom_id res chain seq x y z
N MET A 1 -15.05 18.70 6.89
CA MET A 1 -15.38 17.26 6.71
C MET A 1 -15.64 17.01 5.24
N ILE A 2 -15.36 15.80 4.76
CA ILE A 2 -15.52 15.41 3.35
C ILE A 2 -16.43 14.19 3.21
N SER A 3 -17.02 14.04 2.04
CA SER A 3 -17.71 12.83 1.59
C SER A 3 -16.75 11.93 0.80
N VAL A 4 -16.83 10.63 1.02
CA VAL A 4 -15.90 9.64 0.46
C VAL A 4 -16.64 8.55 -0.30
N GLY A 5 -16.18 8.23 -1.49
CA GLY A 5 -16.65 7.11 -2.29
C GLY A 5 -15.70 5.91 -2.24
N VAL A 6 -16.23 4.69 -2.18
CA VAL A 6 -15.45 3.46 -2.29
C VAL A 6 -16.07 2.59 -3.39
N ILE A 7 -15.42 2.56 -4.54
CA ILE A 7 -15.80 1.70 -5.67
C ILE A 7 -15.07 0.36 -5.51
N GLY A 8 -15.82 -0.74 -5.48
CA GLY A 8 -15.29 -2.08 -5.16
C GLY A 8 -15.29 -2.39 -3.67
N ALA A 9 -16.24 -1.84 -2.90
CA ALA A 9 -16.35 -1.97 -1.45
C ALA A 9 -16.46 -3.42 -0.94
N THR A 10 -16.84 -4.38 -1.77
CA THR A 10 -16.96 -5.80 -1.41
C THR A 10 -15.67 -6.60 -1.62
N GLY A 11 -14.61 -6.02 -2.18
CA GLY A 11 -13.27 -6.59 -2.15
C GLY A 11 -12.60 -6.43 -0.78
N TYR A 12 -11.54 -7.20 -0.49
CA TYR A 12 -10.84 -7.12 0.80
C TYR A 12 -10.27 -5.71 1.08
N ALA A 13 -9.66 -5.06 0.09
CA ALA A 13 -9.18 -3.69 0.25
C ALA A 13 -10.33 -2.69 0.42
N GLY A 14 -11.44 -2.88 -0.32
CA GLY A 14 -12.62 -2.02 -0.22
C GLY A 14 -13.29 -2.05 1.15
N VAL A 15 -13.55 -3.25 1.70
CA VAL A 15 -14.15 -3.36 3.04
C VAL A 15 -13.20 -2.86 4.14
N GLU A 16 -11.89 -3.03 3.96
CA GLU A 16 -10.90 -2.48 4.88
C GLU A 16 -10.87 -0.94 4.84
N LEU A 17 -11.01 -0.33 3.65
CA LEU A 17 -11.22 1.12 3.52
C LEU A 17 -12.45 1.58 4.30
N VAL A 18 -13.61 0.93 4.09
CA VAL A 18 -14.84 1.27 4.82
C VAL A 18 -14.62 1.18 6.32
N ARG A 19 -13.97 0.12 6.83
CA ARG A 19 -13.66 -0.06 8.26
C ARG A 19 -12.84 1.11 8.82
N LEU A 20 -11.84 1.58 8.09
CA LEU A 20 -11.00 2.72 8.51
C LEU A 20 -11.77 4.05 8.44
N LEU A 21 -12.49 4.28 7.34
CA LEU A 21 -13.23 5.51 7.09
C LEU A 21 -14.41 5.74 8.04
N LEU A 22 -15.07 4.68 8.51
CA LEU A 22 -16.14 4.77 9.51
C LEU A 22 -15.69 5.48 10.79
N ARG A 23 -14.43 5.34 11.19
CA ARG A 23 -13.85 5.97 12.38
C ARG A 23 -13.10 7.28 12.07
N HIS A 24 -12.98 7.65 10.81
CA HIS A 24 -12.17 8.81 10.44
C HIS A 24 -12.84 10.13 10.87
N PRO A 25 -12.18 11.00 11.67
CA PRO A 25 -12.84 12.17 12.25
C PRO A 25 -13.27 13.22 11.23
N GLN A 26 -12.63 13.29 10.07
CA GLN A 26 -12.90 14.28 9.03
C GLN A 26 -13.82 13.78 7.90
N VAL A 27 -14.26 12.51 7.95
CA VAL A 27 -15.21 11.94 7.00
C VAL A 27 -16.62 12.10 7.56
N SER A 28 -17.50 12.74 6.78
CA SER A 28 -18.91 12.92 7.13
C SER A 28 -19.80 11.84 6.55
N SER A 29 -19.51 11.37 5.33
CA SER A 29 -20.34 10.41 4.61
C SER A 29 -19.47 9.46 3.79
N ILE A 30 -19.91 8.18 3.69
CA ILE A 30 -19.24 7.15 2.91
C ILE A 30 -20.27 6.54 1.96
N TYR A 31 -20.00 6.60 0.67
CA TYR A 31 -20.78 5.98 -0.40
C TYR A 31 -20.05 4.76 -0.93
N VAL A 32 -20.76 3.67 -1.17
CA VAL A 32 -20.15 2.38 -1.51
C VAL A 32 -20.79 1.79 -2.77
N SER A 33 -19.96 1.17 -3.62
CA SER A 33 -20.45 0.44 -4.80
C SER A 33 -19.82 -0.93 -4.95
N SER A 34 -20.55 -1.82 -5.61
CA SER A 34 -20.06 -3.13 -6.04
C SER A 34 -20.88 -3.62 -7.23
N ILE A 35 -20.22 -3.96 -8.33
CA ILE A 35 -20.89 -4.49 -9.52
C ILE A 35 -21.61 -5.82 -9.21
N SER A 36 -20.99 -6.69 -8.40
CA SER A 36 -21.55 -8.03 -8.14
C SER A 36 -22.69 -8.05 -7.12
N PHE A 37 -22.86 -6.97 -6.34
CA PHE A 37 -23.77 -6.92 -5.19
C PHE A 37 -24.57 -5.61 -5.15
N GLU A 38 -24.78 -5.00 -6.32
CA GLU A 38 -25.59 -3.77 -6.44
C GLU A 38 -27.00 -3.98 -5.86
N GLY A 39 -27.51 -3.01 -5.12
CA GLY A 39 -28.81 -3.07 -4.45
C GLY A 39 -28.83 -3.82 -3.12
N GLN A 40 -27.73 -4.46 -2.71
CA GLN A 40 -27.63 -5.19 -1.43
C GLN A 40 -26.98 -4.31 -0.35
N GLN A 41 -27.13 -4.71 0.90
CA GLN A 41 -26.46 -4.07 2.04
C GLN A 41 -25.06 -4.64 2.22
N LEU A 42 -24.07 -3.78 2.47
CA LEU A 42 -22.67 -4.19 2.70
C LEU A 42 -22.56 -5.08 3.95
N GLU A 43 -23.38 -4.85 4.97
CA GLU A 43 -23.42 -5.64 6.20
C GLU A 43 -23.99 -7.06 6.01
N ASP A 44 -24.80 -7.30 4.99
CA ASP A 44 -25.25 -8.65 4.62
C ASP A 44 -24.10 -9.50 4.06
N ILE A 45 -23.13 -8.83 3.43
CA ILE A 45 -21.94 -9.46 2.86
C ILE A 45 -20.83 -9.60 3.89
N TYR A 46 -20.70 -8.59 4.77
CA TYR A 46 -19.69 -8.48 5.81
C TYR A 46 -20.34 -8.23 7.17
N GLN A 47 -20.78 -9.27 7.83
CA GLN A 47 -21.54 -9.22 9.10
C GLN A 47 -20.80 -8.54 10.26
N ASN A 48 -19.46 -8.39 10.17
CA ASN A 48 -18.70 -7.58 11.12
C ASN A 48 -19.03 -6.08 11.06
N LEU A 49 -19.74 -5.63 10.03
CA LEU A 49 -20.26 -4.26 9.89
C LEU A 49 -21.73 -4.11 10.38
N PHE A 50 -22.34 -5.19 10.85
CA PHE A 50 -23.74 -5.20 11.28
C PHE A 50 -24.01 -4.12 12.32
N GLY A 51 -25.01 -3.28 12.08
CA GLY A 51 -25.39 -2.16 12.91
C GLY A 51 -24.38 -1.00 12.98
N LEU A 52 -23.33 -1.02 12.18
CA LEU A 52 -22.36 0.07 12.08
C LEU A 52 -22.64 1.00 10.88
N CYS A 53 -23.34 0.50 9.87
CA CYS A 53 -23.62 1.22 8.63
C CYS A 53 -24.89 2.08 8.70
N ASP A 54 -25.84 1.77 9.55
CA ASP A 54 -27.12 2.50 9.59
C ASP A 54 -27.02 3.85 10.31
N SER A 55 -27.41 4.90 9.63
CA SER A 55 -27.45 6.28 10.13
C SER A 55 -28.75 6.63 10.86
N SER A 56 -29.79 5.79 10.81
CA SER A 56 -31.15 6.15 11.24
C SER A 56 -31.29 6.27 12.76
N ASP A 57 -30.43 5.60 13.55
CA ASP A 57 -30.60 5.47 15.00
C ASP A 57 -29.53 6.18 15.85
N GLY A 58 -28.70 7.03 15.28
CA GLY A 58 -27.64 7.75 16.03
C GLY A 58 -26.56 6.83 16.61
N LYS A 59 -26.45 5.59 16.14
CA LYS A 59 -25.43 4.62 16.55
C LYS A 59 -24.05 4.95 16.01
N ILE A 60 -23.06 4.42 16.65
CA ILE A 60 -21.62 4.74 16.73
C ILE A 60 -20.92 5.20 15.42
N CYS A 61 -21.43 4.89 14.24
CA CYS A 61 -20.73 5.22 12.99
C CYS A 61 -21.55 5.93 11.92
N GLY A 62 -22.86 6.03 11.99
CA GLY A 62 -23.82 6.75 11.11
C GLY A 62 -23.37 7.49 9.84
N LYS A 63 -22.30 7.04 9.18
CA LYS A 63 -21.69 7.71 8.03
C LYS A 63 -22.06 7.09 6.69
N THR A 64 -22.69 5.95 6.70
CA THR A 64 -23.11 5.26 5.47
C THR A 64 -24.39 4.48 5.72
N THR A 65 -25.23 4.38 4.71
CA THR A 65 -26.39 3.45 4.72
C THR A 65 -25.95 2.01 4.47
N GLY A 66 -24.72 1.79 3.98
CA GLY A 66 -24.25 0.49 3.55
C GLY A 66 -24.87 -0.02 2.24
N LEU A 67 -25.83 0.69 1.64
CA LEU A 67 -26.43 0.31 0.37
C LEU A 67 -25.39 0.41 -0.75
N LEU A 68 -25.16 -0.69 -1.45
CA LEU A 68 -24.26 -0.78 -2.59
C LEU A 68 -24.96 -0.23 -3.83
N THR A 69 -24.50 0.93 -4.29
CA THR A 69 -25.07 1.63 -5.46
C THR A 69 -24.16 1.50 -6.69
N THR A 70 -24.47 2.22 -7.75
CA THR A 70 -23.63 2.28 -8.96
C THR A 70 -22.34 3.08 -8.69
N ALA A 71 -21.32 2.86 -9.51
CA ALA A 71 -20.07 3.62 -9.40
C ALA A 71 -20.29 5.11 -9.74
N GLU A 72 -21.15 5.41 -10.69
CA GLU A 72 -21.52 6.75 -11.11
C GLU A 72 -22.21 7.54 -9.97
N GLU A 73 -23.12 6.91 -9.22
CA GLU A 73 -23.75 7.53 -8.04
C GLU A 73 -22.73 7.80 -6.95
N VAL A 74 -21.79 6.86 -6.72
CA VAL A 74 -20.69 7.03 -5.76
C VAL A 74 -19.80 8.20 -6.15
N VAL A 75 -19.39 8.31 -7.42
CA VAL A 75 -18.59 9.46 -7.91
C VAL A 75 -19.36 10.76 -7.72
N ALA A 76 -20.64 10.80 -8.11
CA ALA A 76 -21.46 12.01 -8.01
C ALA A 76 -21.55 12.56 -6.58
N ALA A 77 -21.69 11.67 -5.58
CA ALA A 77 -21.92 12.02 -4.18
C ALA A 77 -20.64 12.32 -3.37
N SER A 78 -19.45 12.09 -3.93
CA SER A 78 -18.19 12.12 -3.17
C SER A 78 -17.30 13.29 -3.53
N ASP A 79 -16.47 13.75 -2.57
CA ASP A 79 -15.37 14.68 -2.78
C ASP A 79 -14.09 13.97 -3.22
N VAL A 80 -13.90 12.74 -2.73
CA VAL A 80 -12.80 11.84 -3.09
C VAL A 80 -13.32 10.43 -3.29
N VAL A 81 -12.79 9.74 -4.30
CA VAL A 81 -13.16 8.37 -4.65
C VAL A 81 -11.95 7.45 -4.49
N PHE A 82 -12.14 6.34 -3.78
CA PHE A 82 -11.19 5.23 -3.76
C PHE A 82 -11.65 4.16 -4.75
N THR A 83 -10.74 3.73 -5.63
CA THR A 83 -10.97 2.59 -6.51
C THR A 83 -10.22 1.36 -5.99
N ALA A 84 -10.96 0.33 -5.55
CA ALA A 84 -10.46 -0.96 -5.14
C ALA A 84 -10.86 -2.03 -6.16
N LEU A 85 -10.45 -1.81 -7.41
CA LEU A 85 -10.87 -2.53 -8.60
C LEU A 85 -9.74 -3.39 -9.20
N PRO A 86 -10.05 -4.34 -10.09
CA PRO A 86 -9.03 -4.97 -10.94
C PRO A 86 -8.28 -3.92 -11.78
N HIS A 87 -7.06 -4.28 -12.18
CA HIS A 87 -6.24 -3.42 -13.03
C HIS A 87 -6.90 -3.12 -14.38
N GLY A 88 -6.70 -1.91 -14.88
CA GLY A 88 -7.21 -1.44 -16.15
C GLY A 88 -8.68 -0.97 -16.12
N VAL A 89 -9.23 -0.66 -14.95
CA VAL A 89 -10.62 -0.21 -14.78
C VAL A 89 -10.72 1.19 -14.16
N ALA A 90 -9.69 1.62 -13.43
CA ALA A 90 -9.75 2.87 -12.66
C ALA A 90 -9.69 4.13 -13.52
N GLU A 91 -9.09 4.08 -14.72
CA GLU A 91 -8.90 5.25 -15.60
C GLU A 91 -10.21 5.95 -15.97
N LYS A 92 -11.27 5.20 -16.27
CA LYS A 92 -12.62 5.74 -16.57
C LYS A 92 -13.14 6.59 -15.41
N HIS A 93 -12.99 6.12 -14.18
CA HIS A 93 -13.44 6.84 -12.98
C HIS A 93 -12.54 8.03 -12.67
N ALA A 94 -11.25 7.93 -12.99
CA ALA A 94 -10.30 9.04 -12.86
C ALA A 94 -10.66 10.19 -13.83
N ASP A 95 -10.98 9.89 -15.09
CA ASP A 95 -11.43 10.88 -16.06
C ASP A 95 -12.71 11.59 -15.58
N GLU A 96 -13.67 10.84 -15.08
CA GLU A 96 -14.90 11.39 -14.51
C GLU A 96 -14.63 12.29 -13.30
N CYS A 97 -13.76 11.86 -12.38
CA CYS A 97 -13.36 12.66 -11.21
C CYS A 97 -12.69 13.97 -11.63
N ILE A 98 -11.79 13.94 -12.61
CA ILE A 98 -11.15 15.15 -13.14
C ILE A 98 -12.17 16.10 -13.73
N ARG A 99 -13.06 15.62 -14.60
CA ARG A 99 -14.09 16.44 -15.23
C ARG A 99 -15.06 17.08 -14.25
N THR A 100 -15.31 16.40 -13.12
CA THR A 100 -16.24 16.87 -12.07
C THR A 100 -15.55 17.56 -10.90
N GLY A 101 -14.23 17.83 -10.98
CA GLY A 101 -13.46 18.53 -9.96
C GLY A 101 -13.18 17.74 -8.69
N LYS A 102 -13.30 16.42 -8.74
CA LYS A 102 -13.10 15.51 -7.61
C LYS A 102 -11.70 14.91 -7.61
N LYS A 103 -11.32 14.25 -6.51
CA LYS A 103 -10.04 13.56 -6.36
C LYS A 103 -10.24 12.05 -6.42
N LEU A 104 -9.20 11.32 -6.84
CA LEU A 104 -9.24 9.86 -6.89
C LEU A 104 -7.97 9.26 -6.28
N ILE A 105 -8.13 8.16 -5.55
CA ILE A 105 -7.03 7.34 -5.00
C ILE A 105 -7.24 5.91 -5.48
N ASP A 106 -6.36 5.46 -6.36
CA ASP A 106 -6.44 4.14 -6.97
C ASP A 106 -5.56 3.12 -6.24
N LEU A 107 -6.17 2.01 -5.82
CA LEU A 107 -5.47 0.89 -5.20
C LEU A 107 -5.06 -0.19 -6.22
N SER A 108 -5.47 -0.04 -7.48
CA SER A 108 -4.99 -0.88 -8.58
C SER A 108 -3.57 -0.49 -9.00
N ALA A 109 -3.13 -0.92 -10.17
CA ALA A 109 -1.82 -0.54 -10.69
C ALA A 109 -1.87 0.56 -11.76
N ASP A 110 -3.07 1.03 -12.10
CA ASP A 110 -3.28 1.86 -13.26
C ASP A 110 -2.47 3.17 -13.21
N PHE A 111 -2.28 3.73 -12.02
CA PHE A 111 -1.56 5.00 -11.81
C PHE A 111 -0.21 4.86 -11.09
N ARG A 112 0.45 3.69 -11.13
CA ARG A 112 1.71 3.46 -10.39
C ARG A 112 2.98 3.77 -11.16
N PHE A 113 2.88 3.96 -12.48
CA PHE A 113 4.03 4.16 -13.35
C PHE A 113 4.18 5.58 -13.89
N ASP A 114 3.49 6.56 -13.27
CA ASP A 114 3.43 7.95 -13.74
C ASP A 114 3.04 8.01 -15.23
N GLN A 115 3.96 8.46 -16.10
CA GLN A 115 3.75 8.55 -17.55
C GLN A 115 4.47 7.44 -18.34
N ASP A 116 4.96 6.40 -17.66
CA ASP A 116 5.64 5.26 -18.32
C ASP A 116 4.63 4.18 -18.74
N GLU A 117 3.87 4.48 -19.79
CA GLU A 117 2.94 3.53 -20.40
C GLU A 117 3.64 2.26 -20.90
N ALA A 118 4.88 2.39 -21.39
CA ALA A 118 5.61 1.25 -21.94
C ALA A 118 5.85 0.18 -20.88
N THR A 119 6.28 0.56 -19.67
CA THR A 119 6.42 -0.36 -18.54
C THR A 119 5.06 -0.92 -18.10
N PHE A 120 4.01 -0.10 -18.03
CA PHE A 120 2.67 -0.59 -17.72
C PHE A 120 2.21 -1.65 -18.73
N LYS A 121 2.29 -1.36 -20.02
CA LYS A 121 1.92 -2.29 -21.10
C LYS A 121 2.74 -3.58 -21.06
N GLU A 122 4.05 -3.48 -20.83
CA GLU A 122 4.93 -4.65 -20.73
C GLU A 122 4.44 -5.61 -19.62
N TRP A 123 4.10 -5.10 -18.43
CA TRP A 123 3.81 -5.92 -17.26
C TRP A 123 2.33 -6.24 -17.05
N TYR A 124 1.42 -5.35 -17.47
CA TYR A 124 -0.03 -5.55 -17.31
C TYR A 124 -0.73 -5.99 -18.60
N LYS A 125 -0.03 -6.00 -19.75
CA LYS A 125 -0.53 -6.43 -21.07
C LYS A 125 -1.76 -5.65 -21.53
N LYS A 126 -1.83 -4.37 -21.15
CA LYS A 126 -2.90 -3.45 -21.48
C LYS A 126 -2.32 -2.08 -21.84
N ASP A 127 -2.93 -1.40 -22.81
CA ASP A 127 -2.70 0.02 -23.10
C ASP A 127 -3.54 0.88 -22.15
N TRP A 128 -3.20 2.14 -22.02
CA TRP A 128 -4.02 3.12 -21.33
C TRP A 128 -5.23 3.51 -22.19
N ASP A 129 -6.43 3.45 -21.60
CA ASP A 129 -7.65 3.89 -22.28
C ASP A 129 -7.81 5.42 -22.22
N PHE A 130 -7.24 6.05 -21.17
CA PHE A 130 -7.30 7.49 -20.91
C PHE A 130 -5.90 8.10 -20.62
N PRO A 131 -4.99 8.18 -21.59
CA PRO A 131 -3.60 8.63 -21.34
C PRO A 131 -3.49 10.01 -20.69
N ALA A 132 -4.44 10.92 -20.95
CA ALA A 132 -4.40 12.29 -20.42
C ALA A 132 -4.52 12.35 -18.90
N VAL A 133 -5.22 11.39 -18.26
CA VAL A 133 -5.42 11.41 -16.79
C VAL A 133 -4.15 11.05 -16.03
N HIS A 134 -3.20 10.35 -16.67
CA HIS A 134 -1.93 9.99 -16.06
C HIS A 134 -1.03 11.20 -15.78
N ALA A 135 -1.17 12.28 -16.55
CA ALA A 135 -0.47 13.55 -16.30
C ALA A 135 -0.86 14.20 -14.95
N GLU A 136 -2.05 13.89 -14.43
CA GLU A 136 -2.58 14.40 -13.16
C GLU A 136 -2.26 13.46 -11.98
N SER A 137 -1.60 12.34 -12.23
CA SER A 137 -1.34 11.32 -11.21
C SER A 137 -0.01 11.53 -10.48
N VAL A 138 -0.01 11.16 -9.21
CA VAL A 138 1.19 11.13 -8.36
C VAL A 138 1.25 9.77 -7.65
N TYR A 139 2.45 9.20 -7.58
CA TYR A 139 2.70 7.98 -6.83
C TYR A 139 2.54 8.19 -5.31
N GLY A 140 1.68 7.42 -4.68
CA GLY A 140 1.17 7.63 -3.34
C GLY A 140 2.02 7.03 -2.21
N LEU A 141 3.32 7.27 -2.18
CA LEU A 141 4.20 6.92 -1.06
C LEU A 141 4.65 8.19 -0.34
N PRO A 142 4.01 8.59 0.78
CA PRO A 142 4.29 9.83 1.50
C PRO A 142 5.76 10.05 1.85
N GLU A 143 6.45 9.01 2.25
CA GLU A 143 7.86 9.05 2.64
C GLU A 143 8.81 9.44 1.47
N MET A 144 8.31 9.39 0.22
CA MET A 144 9.03 9.84 -0.97
C MET A 144 8.44 11.10 -1.61
N TYR A 145 7.11 11.26 -1.56
CA TYR A 145 6.40 12.20 -2.43
C TYR A 145 5.40 13.11 -1.70
N ARG A 146 5.51 13.29 -0.38
CA ARG A 146 4.54 14.02 0.47
C ARG A 146 4.08 15.33 -0.14
N GLU A 147 4.98 16.20 -0.59
CA GLU A 147 4.61 17.50 -1.13
C GLU A 147 3.88 17.40 -2.48
N LYS A 148 4.25 16.43 -3.32
CA LYS A 148 3.54 16.18 -4.58
C LYS A 148 2.13 15.64 -4.33
N ILE A 149 1.97 14.76 -3.33
CA ILE A 149 0.67 14.20 -2.94
C ILE A 149 -0.29 15.31 -2.51
N ARG A 150 0.16 16.30 -1.75
CA ARG A 150 -0.68 17.43 -1.29
C ARG A 150 -1.37 18.18 -2.42
N SER A 151 -0.75 18.28 -3.57
CA SER A 151 -1.26 19.02 -4.73
C SER A 151 -1.87 18.16 -5.83
N ALA A 152 -1.85 16.83 -5.66
CA ALA A 152 -2.33 15.90 -6.67
C ALA A 152 -3.86 15.90 -6.80
N ARG A 153 -4.33 15.37 -7.92
CA ARG A 153 -5.75 15.07 -8.16
C ARG A 153 -6.00 13.56 -8.21
N ILE A 154 -5.04 12.82 -8.71
CA ILE A 154 -5.07 11.36 -8.79
C ILE A 154 -3.86 10.82 -8.03
N ILE A 155 -4.08 9.80 -7.20
CA ILE A 155 -3.02 9.07 -6.49
C ILE A 155 -3.02 7.62 -6.93
N GLY A 156 -1.86 7.17 -7.43
CA GLY A 156 -1.56 5.74 -7.61
C GLY A 156 -1.03 5.14 -6.30
N ASN A 157 -1.87 4.44 -5.55
CA ASN A 157 -1.49 3.86 -4.26
C ASN A 157 -0.52 2.67 -4.45
N PRO A 158 0.60 2.60 -3.71
CA PRO A 158 1.63 1.58 -3.89
C PRO A 158 1.14 0.13 -3.74
N GLY A 159 1.82 -0.79 -4.40
CA GLY A 159 1.68 -2.22 -4.13
C GLY A 159 2.22 -2.58 -2.73
N CYS A 160 1.59 -3.56 -2.07
CA CYS A 160 1.89 -3.90 -0.67
C CYS A 160 3.36 -4.33 -0.44
N TYR A 161 3.91 -5.18 -1.29
CA TYR A 161 5.33 -5.53 -1.24
C TYR A 161 6.24 -4.35 -1.57
N VAL A 162 5.79 -3.49 -2.49
CA VAL A 162 6.55 -2.31 -2.92
C VAL A 162 6.75 -1.34 -1.77
N THR A 163 5.70 -1.09 -0.98
CA THR A 163 5.79 -0.27 0.23
C THR A 163 6.84 -0.83 1.19
N SER A 164 6.78 -2.14 1.51
CA SER A 164 7.73 -2.78 2.42
C SER A 164 9.17 -2.72 1.92
N ALA A 165 9.39 -3.05 0.64
CA ALA A 165 10.71 -3.08 0.03
C ALA A 165 11.31 -1.68 -0.12
N THR A 166 10.51 -0.72 -0.62
CA THR A 166 10.97 0.66 -0.84
C THR A 166 11.34 1.32 0.48
N LEU A 167 10.47 1.25 1.50
CA LEU A 167 10.78 1.80 2.82
C LEU A 167 12.02 1.16 3.43
N GLY A 168 12.21 -0.15 3.27
CA GLY A 168 13.41 -0.83 3.75
C GLY A 168 14.70 -0.35 3.07
N LEU A 169 14.65 0.07 1.81
CA LEU A 169 15.82 0.47 1.03
C LEU A 169 16.06 1.99 0.98
N LEU A 170 15.03 2.78 1.17
CA LEU A 170 15.05 4.23 0.89
C LEU A 170 16.21 4.98 1.58
N PRO A 171 16.49 4.80 2.89
CA PRO A 171 17.60 5.50 3.54
C PRO A 171 18.96 5.12 2.94
N ALA A 172 19.18 3.82 2.71
CA ALA A 172 20.44 3.32 2.17
C ALA A 172 20.72 3.81 0.75
N LEU A 173 19.68 3.81 -0.11
CA LEU A 173 19.80 4.30 -1.50
C LEU A 173 20.02 5.81 -1.55
N LYS A 174 19.26 6.58 -0.79
CA LYS A 174 19.42 8.05 -0.71
C LYS A 174 20.79 8.51 -0.23
N LYS A 175 21.44 7.69 0.60
CA LYS A 175 22.79 7.96 1.14
C LYS A 175 23.91 7.31 0.32
N GLY A 176 23.58 6.61 -0.76
CA GLY A 176 24.57 5.89 -1.57
C GLY A 176 25.29 4.77 -0.81
N LEU A 177 24.68 4.26 0.29
CA LEU A 177 25.30 3.26 1.15
C LEU A 177 25.46 1.89 0.49
N VAL A 178 24.62 1.59 -0.51
CA VAL A 178 24.59 0.29 -1.17
C VAL A 178 24.89 0.39 -2.67
N ALA A 179 25.52 -0.65 -3.20
CA ALA A 179 25.66 -0.84 -4.65
C ALA A 179 24.29 -1.13 -5.25
N THR A 180 24.09 -0.70 -6.50
CA THR A 180 22.78 -0.80 -7.17
C THR A 180 22.71 -1.88 -8.24
N ASP A 181 23.80 -2.59 -8.51
CA ASP A 181 23.86 -3.59 -9.58
C ASP A 181 22.94 -4.79 -9.31
N ILE A 182 22.82 -5.20 -8.05
CA ILE A 182 21.94 -6.30 -7.63
C ILE A 182 21.47 -6.08 -6.19
N ILE A 183 20.18 -5.99 -6.00
CA ILE A 183 19.51 -5.95 -4.69
C ILE A 183 18.47 -7.08 -4.68
N ILE A 184 18.52 -7.93 -3.67
CA ILE A 184 17.62 -9.06 -3.53
C ILE A 184 16.53 -8.71 -2.51
N VAL A 185 15.27 -8.88 -2.91
CA VAL A 185 14.09 -8.65 -2.07
C VAL A 185 13.33 -9.98 -1.99
N ASP A 186 13.49 -10.66 -0.88
CA ASP A 186 12.81 -11.92 -0.58
C ASP A 186 11.66 -11.67 0.40
N SER A 187 10.43 -11.71 -0.10
CA SER A 187 9.25 -11.28 0.65
C SER A 187 8.25 -12.41 0.87
N LYS A 188 7.61 -12.40 2.03
CA LYS A 188 6.58 -13.35 2.43
C LYS A 188 5.30 -12.58 2.76
N SER A 189 4.14 -13.05 2.27
CA SER A 189 2.83 -12.40 2.47
C SER A 189 1.76 -13.37 2.90
N GLY A 190 0.83 -12.87 3.70
CA GLY A 190 -0.43 -13.53 3.94
C GLY A 190 -1.34 -13.53 2.69
N VAL A 191 -2.30 -14.45 2.68
CA VAL A 191 -3.15 -14.77 1.52
C VAL A 191 -4.15 -13.66 1.12
N THR A 192 -4.48 -12.73 2.01
CA THR A 192 -5.42 -11.63 1.70
C THR A 192 -4.93 -10.73 0.57
N GLY A 193 -3.62 -10.69 0.32
CA GLY A 193 -3.03 -9.96 -0.81
C GLY A 193 -3.47 -10.47 -2.20
N ALA A 194 -3.94 -11.72 -2.29
CA ALA A 194 -4.48 -12.29 -3.52
C ALA A 194 -5.91 -11.82 -3.85
N GLY A 195 -6.56 -11.09 -2.93
CA GLY A 195 -7.95 -10.64 -3.07
C GLY A 195 -8.98 -11.69 -2.66
N ARG A 196 -10.26 -11.31 -2.78
CA ARG A 196 -11.40 -12.13 -2.31
C ARG A 196 -11.76 -13.26 -3.27
N ASN A 197 -11.49 -13.08 -4.56
CA ASN A 197 -11.87 -14.10 -5.54
C ASN A 197 -11.09 -15.40 -5.30
N PRO A 198 -11.77 -16.55 -5.19
CA PRO A 198 -11.09 -17.82 -4.99
C PRO A 198 -10.27 -18.18 -6.23
N THR A 199 -9.04 -18.60 -5.95
CA THR A 199 -8.14 -19.19 -6.94
C THR A 199 -7.59 -20.49 -6.38
N MET A 200 -7.06 -21.38 -7.20
CA MET A 200 -6.48 -22.62 -6.71
C MET A 200 -5.50 -22.37 -5.55
N THR A 201 -4.65 -21.38 -5.65
CA THR A 201 -3.56 -21.12 -4.69
C THR A 201 -3.99 -20.43 -3.38
N ASN A 202 -5.19 -19.84 -3.30
CA ASN A 202 -5.67 -19.18 -2.09
C ASN A 202 -6.81 -19.91 -1.37
N GLN A 203 -7.18 -21.12 -1.83
CA GLN A 203 -8.11 -21.98 -1.11
C GLN A 203 -7.48 -22.54 0.16
N PHE A 204 -8.29 -22.72 1.20
CA PHE A 204 -7.81 -23.13 2.52
C PHE A 204 -6.95 -24.40 2.49
N CYS A 205 -7.39 -25.44 1.76
CA CYS A 205 -6.65 -26.72 1.67
C CYS A 205 -5.37 -26.61 0.83
N GLU A 206 -5.25 -25.60 -0.04
CA GLU A 206 -4.07 -25.42 -0.89
C GLU A 206 -3.03 -24.51 -0.22
N CYS A 207 -3.48 -23.47 0.48
CA CYS A 207 -2.59 -22.52 1.16
C CYS A 207 -2.34 -22.88 2.63
N GLY A 208 -3.22 -23.66 3.26
CA GLY A 208 -3.05 -24.11 4.64
C GLY A 208 -1.79 -24.98 4.80
N GLU A 209 -0.98 -24.70 5.83
CA GLU A 209 0.27 -25.45 6.13
C GLU A 209 1.28 -25.47 4.95
N SER A 210 1.14 -24.56 3.97
CA SER A 210 1.97 -24.50 2.77
C SER A 210 2.69 -23.15 2.67
N VAL A 211 3.93 -23.16 2.23
CA VAL A 211 4.72 -21.97 1.86
C VAL A 211 5.14 -22.11 0.41
N MET A 212 4.78 -21.16 -0.42
CA MET A 212 5.01 -21.26 -1.86
C MET A 212 5.60 -19.96 -2.41
N ALA A 213 6.74 -20.07 -3.13
CA ALA A 213 7.20 -18.97 -3.99
C ALA A 213 6.29 -18.87 -5.22
N TYR A 214 5.92 -17.66 -5.61
CA TYR A 214 5.07 -17.45 -6.79
C TYR A 214 5.55 -16.25 -7.61
N GLY A 215 5.20 -16.21 -8.90
CA GLY A 215 5.58 -15.12 -9.79
C GLY A 215 7.10 -14.87 -9.87
N VAL A 216 7.91 -15.91 -9.67
CA VAL A 216 9.38 -15.82 -9.69
C VAL A 216 9.85 -15.33 -11.05
N GLY A 217 10.64 -14.24 -11.06
CA GLY A 217 11.14 -13.61 -12.29
C GLY A 217 10.09 -12.85 -13.12
N GLY A 218 8.81 -12.82 -12.70
CA GLY A 218 7.71 -12.20 -13.47
C GLY A 218 6.62 -11.55 -12.61
N HIS A 219 6.87 -11.23 -11.36
CA HIS A 219 5.86 -10.59 -10.51
C HIS A 219 5.73 -9.09 -10.81
N ARG A 220 4.51 -8.61 -10.99
CA ARG A 220 4.17 -7.22 -11.38
C ARG A 220 4.64 -6.13 -10.41
N HIS A 221 4.99 -6.45 -9.16
CA HIS A 221 5.60 -5.49 -8.23
C HIS A 221 7.10 -5.27 -8.48
N GLN A 222 7.79 -6.15 -9.22
CA GLN A 222 9.22 -6.00 -9.48
C GLN A 222 9.58 -4.69 -10.20
N PRO A 223 8.93 -4.31 -11.33
CA PRO A 223 9.24 -3.04 -11.99
C PRO A 223 8.90 -1.83 -11.13
N GLU A 224 7.86 -1.91 -10.31
CA GLU A 224 7.47 -0.85 -9.39
C GLU A 224 8.53 -0.65 -8.27
N ILE A 225 9.05 -1.74 -7.68
CA ILE A 225 10.19 -1.70 -6.74
C ILE A 225 11.41 -1.10 -7.42
N LYS A 226 11.77 -1.62 -8.62
CA LYS A 226 12.91 -1.13 -9.40
C LYS A 226 12.82 0.36 -9.65
N ARG A 227 11.67 0.84 -10.13
CA ARG A 227 11.42 2.26 -10.37
C ARG A 227 11.68 3.11 -9.13
N ASN A 228 11.09 2.76 -8.00
CA ASN A 228 11.23 3.54 -6.77
C ASN A 228 12.67 3.53 -6.25
N CYS A 229 13.34 2.39 -6.29
CA CYS A 229 14.75 2.26 -5.91
C CYS A 229 15.66 3.09 -6.82
N SER A 230 15.43 3.06 -8.13
CA SER A 230 16.22 3.82 -9.10
C SER A 230 16.04 5.33 -8.91
N ILE A 231 14.81 5.80 -8.65
CA ILE A 231 14.56 7.20 -8.30
C ILE A 231 15.26 7.59 -7.01
N ALA A 232 15.19 6.74 -5.97
CA ALA A 232 15.84 7.00 -4.70
C ALA A 232 17.36 7.06 -4.81
N ALA A 233 17.97 6.20 -5.63
CA ALA A 233 19.40 6.13 -5.87
C ALA A 233 19.93 7.18 -6.86
N GLY A 234 19.05 7.77 -7.68
CA GLY A 234 19.43 8.65 -8.81
C GLY A 234 20.14 7.91 -9.95
N LYS A 235 20.05 6.57 -10.00
CA LYS A 235 20.63 5.69 -11.03
C LYS A 235 19.87 4.37 -11.08
N ASP A 236 20.05 3.61 -12.17
CA ASP A 236 19.36 2.32 -12.33
C ASP A 236 19.71 1.32 -11.22
N CYS A 237 18.70 0.56 -10.77
CA CYS A 237 18.84 -0.48 -9.75
C CYS A 237 18.46 -1.86 -10.33
N GLY A 238 19.35 -2.83 -10.17
CA GLY A 238 19.05 -4.24 -10.43
C GLY A 238 18.26 -4.81 -9.25
N ILE A 239 17.03 -5.27 -9.49
CA ILE A 239 16.15 -5.86 -8.47
C ILE A 239 15.85 -7.31 -8.80
N VAL A 240 16.13 -8.20 -7.86
CA VAL A 240 15.66 -9.59 -7.85
C VAL A 240 14.59 -9.70 -6.79
N PHE A 241 13.34 -9.89 -7.22
CA PHE A 241 12.21 -9.96 -6.31
C PHE A 241 11.57 -11.35 -6.32
N THR A 242 11.46 -11.96 -5.14
CA THR A 242 10.83 -13.27 -4.96
C THR A 242 9.77 -13.18 -3.86
N PRO A 243 8.49 -13.13 -4.22
CA PRO A 243 7.40 -13.21 -3.24
C PRO A 243 7.05 -14.64 -2.88
N HIS A 244 6.62 -14.84 -1.63
CA HIS A 244 6.10 -16.10 -1.13
C HIS A 244 4.72 -15.90 -0.51
N LEU A 245 3.85 -16.89 -0.66
CA LEU A 245 2.57 -16.96 0.03
C LEU A 245 2.72 -17.85 1.28
N LEU A 246 2.26 -17.34 2.41
CA LEU A 246 2.29 -18.03 3.71
C LEU A 246 0.88 -18.37 4.20
N PRO A 247 0.70 -19.42 5.01
CA PRO A 247 -0.59 -19.86 5.56
C PRO A 247 -1.03 -18.93 6.72
N MET A 248 -1.13 -17.66 6.43
CA MET A 248 -1.66 -16.63 7.35
C MET A 248 -2.51 -15.62 6.57
N SER A 249 -3.47 -14.97 7.23
CA SER A 249 -4.36 -14.02 6.56
C SER A 249 -3.63 -12.74 6.18
N ARG A 250 -2.93 -12.10 7.12
CA ARG A 250 -2.34 -10.75 6.96
C ARG A 250 -0.88 -10.71 7.38
N GLY A 251 -0.18 -9.76 6.80
CA GLY A 251 1.21 -9.42 7.09
C GLY A 251 2.13 -9.66 5.92
N ILE A 252 3.10 -8.76 5.78
CA ILE A 252 4.25 -8.93 4.87
C ILE A 252 5.51 -8.84 5.72
N ILE A 253 6.47 -9.72 5.44
CA ILE A 253 7.86 -9.59 5.86
C ILE A 253 8.75 -9.63 4.63
N SER A 254 9.53 -8.58 4.42
CA SER A 254 10.55 -8.49 3.36
C SER A 254 11.92 -8.58 3.98
N THR A 255 12.70 -9.61 3.60
CA THR A 255 14.11 -9.70 3.91
C THR A 255 14.89 -9.22 2.68
N ILE A 256 15.63 -8.15 2.84
CA ILE A 256 16.28 -7.43 1.76
C ILE A 256 17.78 -7.58 1.94
N TYR A 257 18.49 -7.92 0.87
CA TYR A 257 19.95 -8.04 0.83
C TYR A 257 20.47 -7.07 -0.22
N ALA A 258 21.29 -6.11 0.22
CA ALA A 258 21.89 -5.11 -0.64
C ALA A 258 23.39 -5.03 -0.37
N PRO A 259 24.27 -5.36 -1.33
CA PRO A 259 25.71 -5.20 -1.16
C PRO A 259 26.07 -3.77 -0.77
N LEU A 260 26.92 -3.58 0.21
CA LEU A 260 27.43 -2.24 0.54
C LEU A 260 28.27 -1.69 -0.63
N ALA A 261 28.19 -0.39 -0.85
CA ALA A 261 29.06 0.27 -1.82
C ALA A 261 30.54 0.13 -1.39
N PRO A 262 31.48 0.00 -2.34
CA PRO A 262 32.89 -0.35 -2.04
C PRO A 262 33.56 0.52 -0.97
N GLU A 263 33.19 1.79 -0.90
CA GLU A 263 33.72 2.74 0.07
C GLU A 263 33.29 2.45 1.52
N PHE A 264 32.20 1.71 1.74
CA PHE A 264 31.65 1.38 3.07
C PHE A 264 32.00 -0.05 3.52
N VAL A 265 32.44 -0.93 2.61
CA VAL A 265 32.77 -2.32 2.95
C VAL A 265 33.82 -2.38 4.06
N GLY A 266 33.45 -3.04 5.17
CA GLY A 266 34.32 -3.20 6.35
C GLY A 266 34.59 -1.90 7.13
N LYS A 267 33.96 -0.77 6.76
CA LYS A 267 34.21 0.54 7.36
C LYS A 267 33.00 1.11 8.10
N ILE A 268 31.81 0.64 7.82
CA ILE A 268 30.59 1.09 8.49
C ILE A 268 30.10 0.03 9.48
N SER A 269 29.78 0.43 10.68
CA SER A 269 29.21 -0.45 11.70
C SER A 269 27.69 -0.53 11.60
N VAL A 270 27.11 -1.62 12.12
CA VAL A 270 25.64 -1.76 12.23
C VAL A 270 25.02 -0.61 13.04
N ALA A 271 25.71 -0.09 14.07
CA ALA A 271 25.22 1.03 14.88
C ALA A 271 25.11 2.32 14.06
N GLN A 272 26.08 2.59 13.18
CA GLN A 272 26.03 3.76 12.29
C GLN A 272 24.90 3.65 11.25
N VAL A 273 24.70 2.47 10.67
CA VAL A 273 23.58 2.23 9.75
C VAL A 273 22.23 2.36 10.47
N HIS A 274 22.11 1.79 11.66
CA HIS A 274 20.91 1.88 12.47
C HIS A 274 20.57 3.34 12.82
N GLN A 275 21.56 4.13 13.22
CA GLN A 275 21.38 5.55 13.51
C GLN A 275 20.94 6.33 12.27
N LEU A 276 21.54 6.06 11.10
CA LEU A 276 21.13 6.65 9.82
C LEU A 276 19.67 6.40 9.51
N TYR A 277 19.18 5.16 9.73
CA TYR A 277 17.77 4.83 9.51
C TYR A 277 16.86 5.51 10.52
N LYS A 278 17.23 5.57 11.80
CA LYS A 278 16.45 6.29 12.82
C LYS A 278 16.31 7.79 12.50
N GLU A 279 17.40 8.44 12.14
CA GLU A 279 17.40 9.86 11.77
C GLU A 279 16.57 10.12 10.50
N PHE A 280 16.67 9.22 9.52
CA PHE A 280 15.93 9.35 8.26
C PHE A 280 14.41 9.29 8.48
N TYR A 281 13.94 8.40 9.37
CA TYR A 281 12.52 8.17 9.63
C TYR A 281 12.00 8.87 10.89
N GLU A 282 12.76 9.73 11.53
CA GLU A 282 12.38 10.41 12.78
C GLU A 282 11.01 11.13 12.70
N LYS A 283 10.72 11.69 11.53
CA LYS A 283 9.49 12.47 11.29
C LYS A 283 8.38 11.67 10.58
N GLU A 284 8.61 10.40 10.32
CA GLU A 284 7.65 9.55 9.62
C GLU A 284 6.75 8.81 10.63
N PRO A 285 5.46 9.19 10.74
CA PRO A 285 4.60 8.72 11.84
C PRO A 285 4.36 7.20 11.81
N PHE A 286 4.49 6.59 10.63
CA PHE A 286 4.17 5.18 10.45
C PHE A 286 5.38 4.27 10.16
N VAL A 287 6.60 4.80 10.20
CA VAL A 287 7.80 3.99 10.00
C VAL A 287 8.58 3.91 11.32
N ARG A 288 8.78 2.69 11.84
CA ARG A 288 9.47 2.48 13.10
C ARG A 288 10.74 1.66 12.90
N VAL A 289 11.88 2.27 13.15
CA VAL A 289 13.16 1.57 13.21
C VAL A 289 13.33 1.04 14.63
N LEU A 290 13.24 -0.28 14.79
CA LEU A 290 13.27 -0.92 16.12
C LEU A 290 14.64 -0.78 16.76
N ASP A 291 14.70 -0.80 18.08
CA ASP A 291 15.98 -0.75 18.84
C ASP A 291 16.83 -2.00 18.55
N ALA A 292 18.13 -1.85 18.70
CA ALA A 292 19.08 -2.96 18.51
C ALA A 292 18.68 -4.19 19.34
N GLY A 293 18.76 -5.36 18.71
CA GLY A 293 18.39 -6.65 19.32
C GLY A 293 16.90 -6.99 19.26
N LYS A 294 16.02 -6.08 18.79
CA LYS A 294 14.60 -6.38 18.54
C LYS A 294 14.40 -6.82 17.10
N ASN A 295 13.61 -7.88 16.89
CA ASN A 295 13.31 -8.38 15.55
C ASN A 295 11.91 -7.96 15.11
N PRO A 296 11.75 -7.41 13.89
CA PRO A 296 10.44 -7.13 13.33
C PRO A 296 9.61 -8.40 13.17
N THR A 297 8.32 -8.32 13.48
CA THR A 297 7.39 -9.43 13.29
C THR A 297 6.04 -8.93 12.79
N THR A 298 5.44 -9.63 11.85
CA THR A 298 4.15 -9.27 11.25
C THR A 298 3.03 -9.12 12.29
N ARG A 299 3.07 -9.89 13.39
CA ARG A 299 2.10 -9.79 14.48
C ARG A 299 2.06 -8.40 15.12
N ASN A 300 3.21 -7.73 15.25
CA ASN A 300 3.32 -6.45 15.95
C ASN A 300 2.87 -5.24 15.12
N VAL A 301 2.53 -5.44 13.85
CA VAL A 301 2.04 -4.39 12.94
C VAL A 301 0.65 -4.69 12.38
N ARG A 302 0.12 -5.89 12.64
CA ARG A 302 -1.18 -6.34 12.11
C ARG A 302 -2.31 -5.41 12.54
N TYR A 303 -3.20 -5.09 11.61
CA TYR A 303 -4.32 -4.16 11.74
C TYR A 303 -3.92 -2.69 12.01
N SER A 304 -2.67 -2.32 11.81
CA SER A 304 -2.18 -0.96 11.98
C SER A 304 -1.48 -0.44 10.72
N ASN A 305 -1.27 0.88 10.66
CA ASN A 305 -0.56 1.51 9.54
C ASN A 305 0.96 1.57 9.73
N TYR A 306 1.50 0.82 10.70
CA TYR A 306 2.94 0.81 10.95
C TYR A 306 3.71 -0.09 9.98
N CYS A 307 4.92 0.37 9.63
CA CYS A 307 5.97 -0.40 9.01
C CYS A 307 7.14 -0.47 9.99
N ASP A 308 7.40 -1.64 10.56
CA ASP A 308 8.54 -1.87 11.47
C ASP A 308 9.73 -2.41 10.69
N MET A 309 10.92 -1.95 11.02
CA MET A 309 12.13 -2.46 10.40
C MET A 309 13.31 -2.55 11.34
N GLN A 310 14.27 -3.40 10.96
CA GLN A 310 15.57 -3.51 11.59
C GLN A 310 16.64 -3.71 10.51
N VAL A 311 17.83 -3.20 10.77
CA VAL A 311 18.97 -3.23 9.86
C VAL A 311 20.14 -4.00 10.47
N TYR A 312 20.87 -4.70 9.61
CA TYR A 312 22.03 -5.50 9.97
C TYR A 312 23.14 -5.29 8.95
N VAL A 313 24.38 -5.38 9.39
CA VAL A 313 25.56 -5.44 8.51
C VAL A 313 26.16 -6.84 8.68
N VAL A 314 26.12 -7.62 7.64
CA VAL A 314 26.44 -9.06 7.65
C VAL A 314 27.55 -9.38 6.65
N ASP A 315 27.92 -10.66 6.52
CA ASP A 315 28.98 -11.15 5.62
C ASP A 315 30.30 -10.35 5.78
N GLY A 316 30.80 -10.29 7.02
CA GLY A 316 32.06 -9.61 7.28
C GLY A 316 32.07 -8.10 6.93
N GLY A 317 30.92 -7.46 6.96
CA GLY A 317 30.79 -6.02 6.65
C GLY A 317 30.64 -5.70 5.17
N LYS A 318 30.15 -6.66 4.34
CA LYS A 318 29.97 -6.47 2.90
C LYS A 318 28.50 -6.27 2.50
N MET A 319 27.56 -6.68 3.34
CA MET A 319 26.15 -6.73 2.99
C MET A 319 25.30 -5.99 4.02
N LEU A 320 24.47 -5.07 3.55
CA LEU A 320 23.34 -4.56 4.31
C LEU A 320 22.18 -5.57 4.19
N GLN A 321 21.66 -5.99 5.33
CA GLN A 321 20.42 -6.74 5.40
C GLN A 321 19.37 -5.91 6.11
N VAL A 322 18.18 -5.78 5.50
CA VAL A 322 17.05 -5.09 6.11
C VAL A 322 15.90 -6.07 6.24
N VAL A 323 15.28 -6.12 7.40
CA VAL A 323 14.02 -6.82 7.61
C VAL A 323 12.94 -5.77 7.83
N SER A 324 11.95 -5.72 6.93
CA SER A 324 10.83 -4.79 6.96
C SER A 324 9.52 -5.54 7.04
N VAL A 325 8.62 -5.14 7.96
CA VAL A 325 7.32 -5.78 8.14
C VAL A 325 6.19 -4.75 8.17
N LEU A 326 5.04 -5.11 7.59
CA LEU A 326 3.82 -4.31 7.62
C LEU A 326 2.57 -5.20 7.50
N ASP A 327 1.39 -4.64 7.77
CA ASP A 327 0.12 -5.25 7.40
C ASP A 327 -0.18 -4.95 5.92
N ASN A 328 -0.27 -6.00 5.08
CA ASN A 328 -0.50 -5.87 3.64
C ASN A 328 -1.83 -5.23 3.29
N MET A 329 -2.84 -5.26 4.19
CA MET A 329 -4.15 -4.67 3.98
C MET A 329 -4.24 -3.23 4.51
N VAL A 330 -3.39 -2.83 5.47
CA VAL A 330 -3.40 -1.49 6.06
C VAL A 330 -2.27 -0.65 5.45
N LYS A 331 -1.05 -0.65 5.98
CA LYS A 331 0.08 0.11 5.40
C LYS A 331 0.41 -0.35 3.97
N GLY A 332 0.15 -1.61 3.64
CA GLY A 332 0.33 -2.13 2.30
C GLY A 332 -0.76 -1.74 1.28
N ALA A 333 -1.92 -1.24 1.72
CA ALA A 333 -3.06 -0.96 0.84
C ALA A 333 -3.96 0.16 1.39
N SER A 334 -5.00 -0.19 2.15
CA SER A 334 -6.09 0.72 2.51
C SER A 334 -5.68 1.80 3.49
N GLY A 335 -4.81 1.50 4.46
CA GLY A 335 -4.29 2.51 5.39
C GLY A 335 -3.37 3.51 4.70
N GLN A 336 -2.52 3.03 3.78
CA GLN A 336 -1.70 3.89 2.92
C GLN A 336 -2.58 4.83 2.07
N ALA A 337 -3.69 4.32 1.54
CA ALA A 337 -4.64 5.12 0.76
C ALA A 337 -5.33 6.21 1.62
N VAL A 338 -5.70 5.90 2.87
CA VAL A 338 -6.25 6.89 3.82
C VAL A 338 -5.17 7.91 4.22
N GLN A 339 -3.91 7.49 4.43
CA GLN A 339 -2.80 8.42 4.66
C GLN A 339 -2.62 9.40 3.50
N ASN A 340 -2.73 8.92 2.26
CA ASN A 340 -2.72 9.77 1.07
C ASN A 340 -3.91 10.74 1.03
N MET A 341 -5.11 10.27 1.37
CA MET A 341 -6.29 11.14 1.49
C MET A 341 -6.07 12.27 2.51
N ASN A 342 -5.49 11.95 3.66
CA ASN A 342 -5.21 12.94 4.69
C ASN A 342 -4.29 14.06 4.17
N LEU A 343 -3.24 13.70 3.46
CA LEU A 343 -2.34 14.66 2.83
C LEU A 343 -3.04 15.50 1.73
N LEU A 344 -3.86 14.85 0.89
CA LEU A 344 -4.61 15.51 -0.19
C LEU A 344 -5.57 16.61 0.31
N PHE A 345 -6.11 16.44 1.52
CA PHE A 345 -7.06 17.37 2.10
C PHE A 345 -6.47 18.22 3.23
N GLY A 346 -5.17 18.11 3.48
CA GLY A 346 -4.49 18.87 4.54
C GLY A 346 -4.94 18.49 5.95
N PHE A 347 -5.42 17.26 6.14
CA PHE A 347 -5.73 16.72 7.47
C PHE A 347 -4.45 16.28 8.18
N GLU A 348 -4.54 16.02 9.49
CA GLU A 348 -3.49 15.31 10.20
C GLU A 348 -3.22 13.97 9.53
N GLU A 349 -1.96 13.71 9.19
CA GLU A 349 -1.55 12.54 8.39
C GLU A 349 -1.96 11.21 9.03
N THR A 350 -2.05 11.18 10.36
CA THR A 350 -2.43 10.00 11.15
C THR A 350 -3.92 9.83 11.40
N ALA A 351 -4.74 10.83 11.00
CA ALA A 351 -6.16 10.82 11.30
C ALA A 351 -6.86 9.53 10.81
N GLY A 352 -7.60 8.89 11.70
CA GLY A 352 -8.36 7.67 11.43
C GLY A 352 -7.56 6.39 11.21
N ILE A 353 -6.22 6.47 11.21
CA ILE A 353 -5.31 5.34 10.98
C ILE A 353 -4.20 5.21 12.04
N ASP A 354 -4.30 5.93 13.14
CA ASP A 354 -3.44 5.85 14.33
C ASP A 354 -3.74 4.63 15.22
N LEU A 355 -4.02 3.50 14.59
CA LEU A 355 -4.46 2.28 15.24
C LEU A 355 -3.31 1.59 15.98
N ILE A 356 -3.55 1.22 17.23
CA ILE A 356 -2.63 0.37 17.99
C ILE A 356 -2.76 -1.07 17.50
N PRO A 357 -1.65 -1.74 17.14
CA PRO A 357 -1.68 -3.14 16.74
C PRO A 357 -2.26 -4.03 17.83
N ALA A 358 -3.08 -5.01 17.45
CA ALA A 358 -3.57 -6.01 18.40
C ALA A 358 -2.43 -6.96 18.81
N ALA A 359 -2.40 -7.33 20.10
CA ALA A 359 -1.35 -8.21 20.64
C ALA A 359 -1.47 -9.66 20.14
N PHE A 360 -2.68 -10.11 19.76
CA PHE A 360 -3.01 -11.49 19.35
C PHE A 360 -3.80 -11.53 18.06
#